data_784cae9e0def70dc7cc78cdaef75e004
#
_entry.id   784cae9e0def70dc7cc78cdaef75e004
#
_cell.length_a   1.000
_cell.length_b   1.000
_cell.length_c   1.000
_cell.angle_alpha   90.00
_cell.angle_beta   90.00
_cell.angle_gamma   90.00
#
_symmetry.space_group_name_H-M   'P 1'
#
loop_
_entity.id
_entity.type
_entity.pdbx_description
1 polymer ?
#
loop_
_entity_poly.entity_id
_entity_poly.type
_entity_poly.pdbx_seq_one_letter_code
_entity_poly.pdbx_strand_id
1 'polypeptide(L)'
;MKVSILCCYYNRPNMVRFALNSIKNQSYKNWELIFVDDASEFPGDPVVREILSADIDKIKFYNTNDPEKKEGESVFGKYWNIGSLESDSDISIMLCDDDALMPNYLESLVDWYSNNPEQNYSYCHLNIFDPYQVKSLEEVKLNTDYVLNHTGHINPYSMVDASQVSWKTDAIRLHGVRFPYPKTSSLDAVLYAQLVQIYGLCPFNGIIGQYKGVHSDQLNVRETSNKDTMYNVRDIPHIPL
;
A
#
# COMPACT_ATOMS: atom_id res chain seq x y z
N MET A 1 17.57 2.25 -8.70
CA MET A 1 16.37 2.99 -8.21
C MET A 1 16.18 2.71 -6.73
N LYS A 2 15.63 3.64 -5.95
CA LYS A 2 15.24 3.43 -4.55
C LYS A 2 13.72 3.28 -4.45
N VAL A 3 13.25 2.34 -3.62
CA VAL A 3 11.81 2.08 -3.44
C VAL A 3 11.36 2.58 -2.08
N SER A 4 10.31 3.42 -2.03
CA SER A 4 9.62 3.83 -0.81
C SER A 4 8.41 2.92 -0.56
N ILE A 5 8.37 2.31 0.62
CA ILE A 5 7.27 1.45 1.07
C ILE A 5 6.43 2.26 2.06
N LEU A 6 5.19 2.59 1.68
CA LEU A 6 4.24 3.32 2.51
C LEU A 6 3.42 2.31 3.31
N CYS A 7 3.74 2.12 4.58
CA CYS A 7 3.05 1.17 5.43
C CYS A 7 2.12 1.87 6.42
N CYS A 8 0.85 1.43 6.46
CA CYS A 8 -0.11 1.82 7.49
C CYS A 8 -0.12 0.78 8.61
N TYR A 9 -0.41 1.24 9.84
CA TYR A 9 -0.57 0.37 10.99
C TYR A 9 -1.65 0.89 11.93
N TYR A 10 -2.54 -0.01 12.37
CA TYR A 10 -3.52 0.31 13.41
C TYR A 10 -3.89 -0.93 14.25
N ASN A 11 -3.38 -1.00 15.50
CA ASN A 11 -3.75 -2.00 16.51
C ASN A 11 -3.64 -3.49 16.11
N ARG A 12 -2.70 -3.86 15.20
CA ARG A 12 -2.54 -5.23 14.68
C ARG A 12 -1.10 -5.74 14.82
N PRO A 13 -0.52 -5.82 16.05
CA PRO A 13 0.89 -6.13 16.26
C PRO A 13 1.32 -7.51 15.74
N ASN A 14 0.39 -8.47 15.66
CA ASN A 14 0.69 -9.80 15.13
C ASN A 14 0.67 -9.83 13.59
N MET A 15 -0.26 -9.11 12.96
CA MET A 15 -0.37 -9.08 11.49
C MET A 15 0.76 -8.30 10.86
N VAL A 16 1.12 -7.15 11.41
CA VAL A 16 2.20 -6.32 10.87
C VAL A 16 3.55 -7.06 10.83
N ARG A 17 3.71 -8.14 11.62
CA ARG A 17 4.90 -9.00 11.54
C ARG A 17 5.05 -9.67 10.18
N PHE A 18 3.97 -10.05 9.49
CA PHE A 18 4.03 -10.57 8.12
C PHE A 18 4.56 -9.51 7.16
N ALA A 19 4.00 -8.29 7.21
CA ALA A 19 4.45 -7.16 6.42
C ALA A 19 5.94 -6.86 6.63
N LEU A 20 6.37 -6.70 7.88
CA LEU A 20 7.76 -6.35 8.23
C LEU A 20 8.75 -7.47 7.90
N ASN A 21 8.41 -8.74 8.13
CA ASN A 21 9.26 -9.86 7.73
C ASN A 21 9.37 -9.95 6.20
N SER A 22 8.31 -9.64 5.46
CA SER A 22 8.36 -9.61 4.00
C SER A 22 9.28 -8.52 3.46
N ILE A 23 9.35 -7.35 4.11
CA ILE A 23 10.32 -6.28 3.79
C ILE A 23 11.75 -6.74 4.10
N LYS A 24 11.98 -7.27 5.30
CA LYS A 24 13.29 -7.79 5.73
C LYS A 24 13.87 -8.80 4.74
N ASN A 25 13.01 -9.67 4.21
CA ASN A 25 13.36 -10.79 3.35
C ASN A 25 13.41 -10.43 1.86
N GLN A 26 13.17 -9.16 1.46
CA GLN A 26 13.33 -8.76 0.07
C GLN A 26 14.77 -8.99 -0.42
N SER A 27 14.91 -9.50 -1.65
CA SER A 27 16.22 -9.63 -2.33
C SER A 27 16.85 -8.25 -2.58
N TYR A 28 16.04 -7.29 -3.03
CA TYR A 28 16.44 -5.90 -3.26
C TYR A 28 16.57 -5.12 -1.97
N LYS A 29 17.72 -4.47 -1.72
CA LYS A 29 18.03 -3.81 -0.43
C LYS A 29 17.99 -2.28 -0.46
N ASN A 30 17.83 -1.65 -1.64
CA ASN A 30 17.75 -0.19 -1.74
C ASN A 30 16.29 0.28 -1.62
N TRP A 31 15.78 0.23 -0.40
CA TRP A 31 14.43 0.67 -0.04
C TRP A 31 14.45 1.55 1.22
N GLU A 32 13.38 2.28 1.43
CA GLU A 32 13.02 2.93 2.69
C GLU A 32 11.60 2.54 3.09
N LEU A 33 11.32 2.62 4.38
CA LEU A 33 9.99 2.39 4.95
C LEU A 33 9.46 3.69 5.57
N ILE A 34 8.30 4.14 5.11
CA ILE A 34 7.51 5.20 5.73
C ILE A 34 6.41 4.51 6.53
N PHE A 35 6.63 4.35 7.83
CA PHE A 35 5.73 3.64 8.74
C PHE A 35 4.86 4.63 9.48
N VAL A 36 3.54 4.55 9.28
CA VAL A 36 2.56 5.42 9.91
C VAL A 36 1.70 4.61 10.88
N ASP A 37 1.85 4.90 12.17
CA ASP A 37 1.01 4.37 13.24
C ASP A 37 -0.12 5.37 13.54
N ASP A 38 -1.36 4.99 13.29
CA ASP A 38 -2.55 5.84 13.40
C ASP A 38 -3.08 5.94 14.84
N ALA A 39 -2.21 6.30 15.79
CA ALA A 39 -2.51 6.43 17.22
C ALA A 39 -3.03 5.12 17.84
N SER A 40 -2.30 4.03 17.60
CA SER A 40 -2.66 2.71 18.13
C SER A 40 -2.53 2.64 19.65
N GLU A 41 -3.43 1.91 20.30
CA GLU A 41 -3.29 1.50 21.71
C GLU A 41 -2.09 0.57 21.89
N PHE A 42 -1.84 -0.29 20.89
CA PHE A 42 -0.66 -1.15 20.81
C PHE A 42 0.31 -0.61 19.75
N PRO A 43 1.30 0.22 20.12
CA PRO A 43 2.17 0.90 19.16
C PRO A 43 2.94 -0.07 18.27
N GLY A 44 3.06 0.26 16.98
CA GLY A 44 3.79 -0.56 16.00
C GLY A 44 5.31 -0.41 16.08
N ASP A 45 5.82 0.73 16.56
CA ASP A 45 7.25 1.04 16.65
C ASP A 45 8.09 -0.06 17.33
N PRO A 46 7.72 -0.66 18.49
CA PRO A 46 8.50 -1.75 19.08
C PRO A 46 8.61 -2.98 18.17
N VAL A 47 7.56 -3.31 17.44
CA VAL A 47 7.56 -4.46 16.51
C VAL A 47 8.48 -4.18 15.30
N VAL A 48 8.45 -2.97 14.78
CA VAL A 48 9.33 -2.54 13.69
C VAL A 48 10.79 -2.63 14.14
N ARG A 49 11.13 -2.10 15.32
CA ARG A 49 12.50 -2.14 15.88
C ARG A 49 12.99 -3.54 16.16
N GLU A 50 12.10 -4.45 16.59
CA GLU A 50 12.44 -5.86 16.78
C GLU A 50 12.81 -6.53 15.45
N ILE A 51 11.99 -6.36 14.41
CA ILE A 51 12.12 -7.11 13.16
C ILE A 51 13.16 -6.49 12.23
N LEU A 52 13.15 -5.15 12.10
CA LEU A 52 13.98 -4.39 11.17
C LEU A 52 15.14 -3.67 11.85
N SER A 53 15.63 -4.18 12.98
CA SER A 53 16.70 -3.56 13.78
C SER A 53 17.98 -3.23 12.98
N ALA A 54 18.34 -4.08 12.02
CA ALA A 54 19.51 -3.89 11.16
C ALA A 54 19.33 -2.81 10.07
N ASP A 55 18.09 -2.43 9.79
CA ASP A 55 17.69 -1.48 8.74
C ASP A 55 16.99 -0.23 9.32
N ILE A 56 17.19 0.05 10.62
CA ILE A 56 16.45 1.09 11.34
C ILE A 56 16.69 2.50 10.77
N ASP A 57 17.83 2.73 10.17
CA ASP A 57 18.21 3.96 9.47
C ASP A 57 17.45 4.21 8.18
N LYS A 58 16.82 3.18 7.62
CA LYS A 58 15.96 3.27 6.44
C LYS A 58 14.51 3.58 6.77
N ILE A 59 14.15 3.76 8.05
CA ILE A 59 12.77 3.83 8.50
C ILE A 59 12.43 5.23 9.01
N LYS A 60 11.39 5.82 8.41
CA LYS A 60 10.75 7.04 8.90
C LYS A 60 9.50 6.65 9.69
N PHE A 61 9.48 6.99 10.97
CA PHE A 61 8.34 6.73 11.84
C PHE A 61 7.46 7.97 11.96
N TYR A 62 6.18 7.79 11.74
CA TYR A 62 5.15 8.76 12.06
C TYR A 62 4.17 8.11 13.04
N ASN A 63 4.38 8.38 14.33
CA ASN A 63 3.44 7.98 15.37
C ASN A 63 2.52 9.17 15.64
N THR A 64 1.23 9.01 15.41
CA THR A 64 0.34 10.14 15.24
C THR A 64 -0.63 10.28 16.40
N ASN A 65 -0.27 11.12 17.36
CA ASN A 65 -1.26 11.83 18.18
C ASN A 65 -1.64 13.14 17.45
N ASP A 66 -2.19 13.02 16.24
CA ASP A 66 -2.56 14.20 15.46
C ASP A 66 -3.74 14.92 16.11
N PRO A 67 -3.56 16.17 16.60
CA PRO A 67 -4.63 16.91 17.29
C PRO A 67 -5.79 17.29 16.36
N GLU A 68 -5.59 17.21 15.05
CA GLU A 68 -6.62 17.47 14.05
C GLU A 68 -7.46 16.22 13.73
N LYS A 69 -7.00 15.04 14.16
CA LYS A 69 -7.71 13.77 13.94
C LYS A 69 -9.01 13.74 14.71
N LYS A 70 -10.12 13.58 14.01
CA LYS A 70 -11.42 13.32 14.58
C LYS A 70 -11.67 11.82 14.73
N GLU A 71 -12.63 11.47 15.61
CA GLU A 71 -13.03 10.07 15.76
C GLU A 71 -13.48 9.47 14.42
N GLY A 72 -12.97 8.29 14.10
CA GLY A 72 -13.23 7.60 12.83
C GLY A 72 -12.43 8.10 11.61
N GLU A 73 -11.57 9.11 11.75
CA GLU A 73 -10.66 9.57 10.70
C GLU A 73 -9.33 8.82 10.76
N SER A 74 -8.69 8.68 9.60
CA SER A 74 -7.34 8.14 9.46
C SER A 74 -6.38 9.26 9.03
N VAL A 75 -5.16 9.22 9.53
CA VAL A 75 -4.10 10.19 9.18
C VAL A 75 -3.07 9.66 8.20
N PHE A 76 -3.21 8.43 7.72
CA PHE A 76 -2.25 7.82 6.80
C PHE A 76 -1.94 8.72 5.60
N GLY A 77 -2.96 9.24 4.93
CA GLY A 77 -2.80 10.11 3.76
C GLY A 77 -1.94 11.33 4.02
N LYS A 78 -2.10 12.01 5.16
CA LYS A 78 -1.30 13.16 5.57
C LYS A 78 0.19 12.78 5.67
N TYR A 79 0.49 11.75 6.44
CA TYR A 79 1.88 11.37 6.72
C TYR A 79 2.55 10.66 5.54
N TRP A 80 1.80 9.94 4.70
CA TRP A 80 2.32 9.41 3.44
C TRP A 80 2.69 10.53 2.47
N ASN A 81 1.88 11.61 2.40
CA ASN A 81 2.24 12.79 1.61
C ASN A 81 3.53 13.44 2.12
N ILE A 82 3.65 13.65 3.44
CA ILE A 82 4.85 14.23 4.06
C ILE A 82 6.06 13.33 3.78
N GLY A 83 5.99 12.06 4.10
CA GLY A 83 7.09 11.12 3.91
C GLY A 83 7.52 11.00 2.44
N SER A 84 6.56 11.00 1.50
CA SER A 84 6.86 10.95 0.06
C SER A 84 7.50 12.23 -0.45
N LEU A 85 7.11 13.41 0.07
CA LEU A 85 7.74 14.69 -0.29
C LEU A 85 9.18 14.78 0.23
N GLU A 86 9.49 14.19 1.38
CA GLU A 86 10.81 14.14 1.99
C GLU A 86 11.67 12.96 1.48
N SER A 87 11.08 12.08 0.67
CA SER A 87 11.75 10.91 0.13
C SER A 87 12.61 11.27 -1.08
N ASP A 88 13.76 10.61 -1.20
CA ASP A 88 14.60 10.59 -2.39
C ASP A 88 14.38 9.35 -3.28
N SER A 89 13.33 8.57 -2.98
CA SER A 89 13.00 7.35 -3.72
C SER A 89 12.52 7.65 -5.15
N ASP A 90 12.74 6.66 -6.04
CA ASP A 90 12.29 6.71 -7.43
C ASP A 90 10.86 6.16 -7.59
N ILE A 91 10.53 5.13 -6.79
CA ILE A 91 9.29 4.37 -6.87
C ILE A 91 8.64 4.31 -5.50
N SER A 92 7.31 4.38 -5.46
CA SER A 92 6.50 4.20 -4.24
C SER A 92 5.51 3.06 -4.40
N ILE A 93 5.30 2.31 -3.31
CA ILE A 93 4.28 1.28 -3.16
C ILE A 93 3.55 1.43 -1.84
N MET A 94 2.31 0.94 -1.76
CA MET A 94 1.59 0.77 -0.49
C MET A 94 1.73 -0.66 0.03
N LEU A 95 1.79 -0.79 1.35
CA LEU A 95 1.75 -2.07 2.07
C LEU A 95 0.88 -1.91 3.31
N CYS A 96 -0.23 -2.63 3.37
CA CYS A 96 -1.08 -2.65 4.56
C CYS A 96 -0.46 -3.54 5.66
N ASP A 97 -0.85 -3.30 6.91
CA ASP A 97 -0.36 -4.06 8.06
C ASP A 97 -0.79 -5.53 8.10
N ASP A 98 -1.79 -5.89 7.27
CA ASP A 98 -2.31 -7.25 7.09
C ASP A 98 -1.87 -7.92 5.77
N ASP A 99 -1.04 -7.24 4.96
CA ASP A 99 -0.51 -7.72 3.68
C ASP A 99 0.98 -8.11 3.80
N ALA A 100 1.56 -8.66 2.73
CA ALA A 100 3.00 -8.93 2.66
C ALA A 100 3.52 -8.86 1.22
N LEU A 101 4.79 -8.49 1.06
CA LEU A 101 5.46 -8.49 -0.24
C LEU A 101 5.90 -9.90 -0.64
N MET A 102 5.80 -10.23 -1.92
CA MET A 102 6.47 -11.42 -2.48
C MET A 102 8.00 -11.25 -2.38
N PRO A 103 8.78 -12.34 -2.18
CA PRO A 103 10.22 -12.25 -1.86
C PRO A 103 11.07 -11.42 -2.82
N ASN A 104 10.75 -11.43 -4.11
CA ASN A 104 11.51 -10.74 -5.16
C ASN A 104 10.75 -9.53 -5.74
N TYR A 105 9.70 -9.07 -5.05
CA TYR A 105 8.82 -8.06 -5.63
C TYR A 105 9.56 -6.75 -5.93
N LEU A 106 10.34 -6.24 -4.98
CA LEU A 106 11.04 -4.96 -5.18
C LEU A 106 12.06 -5.03 -6.31
N GLU A 107 12.77 -6.15 -6.45
CA GLU A 107 13.73 -6.38 -7.56
C GLU A 107 13.01 -6.42 -8.90
N SER A 108 11.96 -7.24 -9.02
CA SER A 108 11.14 -7.34 -10.22
C SER A 108 10.52 -6.01 -10.62
N LEU A 109 10.09 -5.23 -9.63
CA LEU A 109 9.50 -3.90 -9.85
C LEU A 109 10.53 -2.91 -10.38
N VAL A 110 11.72 -2.88 -9.81
CA VAL A 110 12.84 -2.02 -10.26
C VAL A 110 13.27 -2.40 -11.67
N ASP A 111 13.36 -3.69 -11.97
CA ASP A 111 13.68 -4.19 -13.32
C ASP A 111 12.59 -3.77 -14.33
N TRP A 112 11.31 -3.88 -13.94
CA TRP A 112 10.22 -3.47 -14.82
C TRP A 112 10.30 -1.97 -15.15
N TYR A 113 10.47 -1.09 -14.15
CA TYR A 113 10.58 0.36 -14.40
C TYR A 113 11.86 0.72 -15.19
N SER A 114 12.94 -0.02 -14.99
CA SER A 114 14.19 0.17 -15.74
C SER A 114 14.02 -0.16 -17.23
N ASN A 115 13.19 -1.17 -17.54
CA ASN A 115 12.89 -1.58 -18.90
C ASN A 115 11.72 -0.81 -19.53
N ASN A 116 10.95 -0.06 -18.73
CA ASN A 116 9.80 0.74 -19.17
C ASN A 116 9.89 2.17 -18.60
N PRO A 117 10.94 2.93 -18.98
CA PRO A 117 11.22 4.24 -18.37
C PRO A 117 10.15 5.30 -18.65
N GLU A 118 9.35 5.13 -19.68
CA GLU A 118 8.22 6.02 -20.04
C GLU A 118 7.01 5.81 -19.12
N GLN A 119 6.89 4.68 -18.45
CA GLN A 119 5.77 4.38 -17.58
C GLN A 119 5.92 5.08 -16.23
N ASN A 120 4.85 5.70 -15.75
CA ASN A 120 4.84 6.46 -14.51
C ASN A 120 4.19 5.72 -13.34
N TYR A 121 3.38 4.70 -13.64
CA TYR A 121 2.77 3.82 -12.66
C TYR A 121 2.40 2.47 -13.29
N SER A 122 2.15 1.46 -12.48
CA SER A 122 1.76 0.13 -12.93
C SER A 122 0.99 -0.60 -11.84
N TYR A 123 0.31 -1.70 -12.21
CA TYR A 123 -0.28 -2.60 -11.23
C TYR A 123 0.27 -4.02 -11.38
N CYS A 124 0.27 -4.75 -10.27
CA CYS A 124 0.67 -6.15 -10.16
C CYS A 124 -0.52 -7.06 -9.85
N HIS A 125 -0.31 -8.37 -9.92
CA HIS A 125 -1.24 -9.35 -9.36
C HIS A 125 -1.01 -9.55 -7.86
N LEU A 126 -2.05 -9.97 -7.14
CA LEU A 126 -2.00 -10.38 -5.75
C LEU A 126 -2.17 -11.89 -5.63
N ASN A 127 -1.56 -12.47 -4.60
CA ASN A 127 -1.92 -13.76 -4.06
C ASN A 127 -2.66 -13.56 -2.73
N ILE A 128 -3.64 -14.39 -2.42
CA ILE A 128 -4.47 -14.24 -1.21
C ILE A 128 -4.00 -15.23 -0.14
N PHE A 129 -3.95 -14.79 1.12
CA PHE A 129 -3.70 -15.65 2.28
C PHE A 129 -4.57 -15.23 3.45
N ASP A 130 -4.78 -16.15 4.39
CA ASP A 130 -5.42 -15.85 5.67
C ASP A 130 -4.33 -15.78 6.76
N PRO A 131 -4.03 -14.59 7.30
CA PRO A 131 -2.98 -14.42 8.31
C PRO A 131 -3.28 -15.12 9.64
N TYR A 132 -4.51 -15.57 9.89
CA TYR A 132 -4.86 -16.36 11.06
C TYR A 132 -4.62 -17.87 10.87
N GLN A 133 -4.51 -18.34 9.63
CA GLN A 133 -4.34 -19.75 9.30
C GLN A 133 -2.89 -20.16 9.04
N VAL A 134 -1.99 -19.19 8.85
CA VAL A 134 -0.58 -19.44 8.58
C VAL A 134 0.30 -18.88 9.69
N LYS A 135 1.41 -19.58 10.00
CA LYS A 135 2.40 -19.13 10.98
C LYS A 135 3.52 -18.30 10.34
N SER A 136 3.75 -18.51 9.06
CA SER A 136 4.78 -17.79 8.29
C SER A 136 4.39 -17.71 6.82
N LEU A 137 5.07 -16.83 6.07
CA LEU A 137 4.82 -16.66 4.64
C LEU A 137 5.27 -17.88 3.81
N GLU A 138 6.18 -18.72 4.32
CA GLU A 138 6.61 -19.95 3.66
C GLU A 138 5.49 -21.00 3.62
N GLU A 139 4.52 -20.92 4.52
CA GLU A 139 3.34 -21.77 4.53
C GLU A 139 2.29 -21.34 3.50
N VAL A 140 2.37 -20.10 2.99
CA VAL A 140 1.41 -19.59 2.01
C VAL A 140 1.66 -20.21 0.65
N LYS A 141 0.71 -21.02 0.20
CA LYS A 141 0.73 -21.57 -1.17
C LYS A 141 0.25 -20.52 -2.15
N LEU A 142 0.94 -20.44 -3.30
CA LEU A 142 0.42 -19.68 -4.44
C LEU A 142 -0.92 -20.28 -4.83
N ASN A 143 -1.99 -19.52 -4.62
CA ASN A 143 -3.32 -19.90 -5.04
C ASN A 143 -3.65 -19.17 -6.35
N THR A 144 -3.47 -19.86 -7.46
CA THR A 144 -3.72 -19.31 -8.80
C THR A 144 -5.20 -19.01 -9.07
N ASP A 145 -6.12 -19.53 -8.26
CA ASP A 145 -7.56 -19.36 -8.44
C ASP A 145 -8.07 -17.99 -7.94
N TYR A 146 -7.25 -17.28 -7.13
CA TYR A 146 -7.60 -15.98 -6.52
C TYR A 146 -6.67 -14.83 -6.95
N VAL A 147 -5.92 -14.99 -8.01
CA VAL A 147 -5.22 -13.86 -8.60
C VAL A 147 -6.26 -12.97 -9.25
N LEU A 148 -6.35 -11.70 -8.81
CA LEU A 148 -7.16 -10.71 -9.53
C LEU A 148 -6.58 -10.55 -10.93
N ASN A 149 -7.18 -11.24 -11.90
CA ASN A 149 -6.62 -11.51 -13.22
C ASN A 149 -6.96 -10.40 -14.23
N HIS A 150 -6.77 -9.14 -13.86
CA HIS A 150 -6.79 -8.09 -14.86
C HIS A 150 -5.49 -8.14 -15.66
N THR A 151 -5.58 -8.03 -16.97
CA THR A 151 -4.43 -7.91 -17.87
C THR A 151 -4.63 -6.71 -18.79
N GLY A 152 -3.52 -6.11 -19.22
CA GLY A 152 -3.54 -4.96 -20.12
C GLY A 152 -3.57 -3.62 -19.40
N HIS A 153 -4.15 -2.59 -20.01
CA HIS A 153 -4.26 -1.24 -19.47
C HIS A 153 -5.67 -1.03 -18.89
N ILE A 154 -5.73 -0.70 -17.62
CA ILE A 154 -7.02 -0.52 -16.90
C ILE A 154 -7.07 0.83 -16.18
N ASN A 155 -8.28 1.27 -15.85
CA ASN A 155 -8.48 2.27 -14.81
C ASN A 155 -8.40 1.55 -13.45
N PRO A 156 -7.37 1.79 -12.62
CA PRO A 156 -7.21 1.09 -11.35
C PRO A 156 -8.29 1.44 -10.32
N TYR A 157 -8.96 2.58 -10.50
CA TYR A 157 -10.06 3.00 -9.64
C TYR A 157 -11.15 1.92 -9.59
N SER A 158 -11.45 1.42 -8.40
CA SER A 158 -12.43 0.33 -8.15
C SER A 158 -12.13 -1.04 -8.79
N MET A 159 -10.98 -1.23 -9.43
CA MET A 159 -10.63 -2.50 -10.09
C MET A 159 -9.48 -3.25 -9.43
N VAL A 160 -8.67 -2.56 -8.65
CA VAL A 160 -7.50 -3.13 -7.97
C VAL A 160 -7.48 -2.74 -6.51
N ASP A 161 -6.83 -3.54 -5.68
CA ASP A 161 -6.58 -3.27 -4.28
C ASP A 161 -5.48 -2.21 -4.09
N ALA A 162 -5.47 -1.56 -2.93
CA ALA A 162 -4.46 -0.58 -2.54
C ALA A 162 -3.02 -1.09 -2.71
N SER A 163 -2.80 -2.37 -2.41
CA SER A 163 -1.48 -3.00 -2.46
C SER A 163 -0.99 -3.31 -3.89
N GLN A 164 -1.84 -3.20 -4.92
CA GLN A 164 -1.47 -3.61 -6.29
C GLN A 164 -0.71 -2.56 -7.07
N VAL A 165 -0.89 -1.27 -6.75
CA VAL A 165 -0.37 -0.17 -7.58
C VAL A 165 0.96 0.33 -7.06
N SER A 166 1.90 0.48 -7.98
CA SER A 166 3.17 1.18 -7.79
C SER A 166 3.21 2.43 -8.68
N TRP A 167 3.94 3.45 -8.28
CA TRP A 167 4.09 4.68 -9.06
C TRP A 167 5.47 5.31 -8.86
N LYS A 168 5.91 6.11 -9.83
CA LYS A 168 7.08 6.97 -9.65
C LYS A 168 6.78 8.02 -8.58
N THR A 169 7.65 8.15 -7.59
CA THR A 169 7.47 9.08 -6.46
C THR A 169 7.31 10.54 -6.92
N ASP A 170 7.82 10.86 -8.11
CA ASP A 170 7.66 12.17 -8.75
C ASP A 170 6.19 12.53 -9.02
N ALA A 171 5.27 11.59 -9.09
CA ALA A 171 3.84 11.88 -9.12
C ALA A 171 3.42 12.76 -7.94
N ILE A 172 3.95 12.45 -6.73
CA ILE A 172 3.70 13.25 -5.53
C ILE A 172 4.60 14.49 -5.48
N ARG A 173 5.91 14.34 -5.74
CA ARG A 173 6.88 15.43 -5.60
C ARG A 173 6.69 16.55 -6.63
N LEU A 174 6.45 16.21 -7.89
CA LEU A 174 6.49 17.13 -9.01
C LEU A 174 5.11 17.38 -9.65
N HIS A 175 4.22 16.38 -9.66
CA HIS A 175 2.96 16.45 -10.40
C HIS A 175 1.74 16.72 -9.52
N GLY A 176 1.94 16.95 -8.23
CA GLY A 176 0.90 17.38 -7.31
C GLY A 176 -0.10 16.29 -6.89
N VAL A 177 0.13 15.02 -7.23
CA VAL A 177 -0.68 13.89 -6.76
C VAL A 177 -0.61 13.83 -5.23
N ARG A 178 -1.76 13.65 -4.57
CA ARG A 178 -1.84 13.61 -3.10
C ARG A 178 -2.82 12.56 -2.63
N PHE A 179 -2.45 11.87 -1.56
CA PHE A 179 -3.44 11.16 -0.75
C PHE A 179 -4.39 12.18 -0.11
N PRO A 180 -5.69 11.89 -0.05
CA PRO A 180 -6.65 12.79 0.57
C PRO A 180 -6.43 12.90 2.09
N TYR A 181 -6.68 14.12 2.63
CA TYR A 181 -6.71 14.38 4.05
C TYR A 181 -7.54 15.66 4.32
N PRO A 182 -8.39 15.72 5.37
CA PRO A 182 -8.80 14.61 6.22
C PRO A 182 -9.53 13.52 5.46
N LYS A 183 -9.66 12.34 6.08
CA LYS A 183 -10.11 11.10 5.47
C LYS A 183 -11.35 11.27 4.61
N THR A 184 -11.22 10.84 3.36
CA THR A 184 -12.32 10.28 2.58
C THR A 184 -12.19 8.75 2.61
N SER A 185 -13.27 8.03 2.35
CA SER A 185 -13.38 6.58 2.54
C SER A 185 -12.39 5.69 1.77
N SER A 186 -11.65 6.23 0.81
CA SER A 186 -10.79 5.44 -0.09
C SER A 186 -9.56 6.26 -0.48
N LEU A 187 -8.50 6.15 0.32
CA LEU A 187 -7.22 6.85 0.08
C LEU A 187 -6.60 6.48 -1.26
N ASP A 188 -6.62 5.20 -1.59
CA ASP A 188 -6.13 4.57 -2.80
C ASP A 188 -6.93 5.00 -4.04
N ALA A 189 -8.25 4.95 -3.98
CA ALA A 189 -9.11 5.33 -5.10
C ALA A 189 -8.90 6.79 -5.52
N VAL A 190 -8.77 7.72 -4.57
CA VAL A 190 -8.49 9.13 -4.87
C VAL A 190 -7.10 9.32 -5.47
N LEU A 191 -6.10 8.58 -4.97
CA LEU A 191 -4.75 8.58 -5.55
C LEU A 191 -4.81 8.10 -7.00
N TYR A 192 -5.48 6.96 -7.26
CA TYR A 192 -5.57 6.34 -8.58
C TYR A 192 -6.32 7.22 -9.58
N ALA A 193 -7.39 7.89 -9.15
CA ALA A 193 -8.10 8.84 -10.02
C ALA A 193 -7.18 9.96 -10.51
N GLN A 194 -6.30 10.49 -9.63
CA GLN A 194 -5.33 11.51 -10.02
C GLN A 194 -4.25 10.94 -10.97
N LEU A 195 -3.74 9.72 -10.71
CA LEU A 195 -2.77 9.07 -11.58
C LEU A 195 -3.33 8.83 -12.98
N VAL A 196 -4.58 8.32 -13.07
CA VAL A 196 -5.26 8.14 -14.37
C VAL A 196 -5.43 9.45 -15.11
N GLN A 197 -5.82 10.50 -14.41
CA GLN A 197 -6.02 11.83 -15.01
C GLN A 197 -4.73 12.38 -15.62
N ILE A 198 -3.58 12.13 -14.98
CA ILE A 198 -2.29 12.69 -15.41
C ILE A 198 -1.61 11.78 -16.44
N TYR A 199 -1.67 10.47 -16.25
CA TYR A 199 -0.84 9.50 -16.99
C TYR A 199 -1.64 8.53 -17.89
N GLY A 200 -2.98 8.59 -17.86
CA GLY A 200 -3.82 7.66 -18.60
C GLY A 200 -4.00 6.32 -17.89
N LEU A 201 -4.38 5.29 -18.63
CA LEU A 201 -4.67 3.96 -18.08
C LEU A 201 -3.41 3.28 -17.50
N CYS A 202 -3.60 2.56 -16.41
CA CYS A 202 -2.56 1.86 -15.67
C CYS A 202 -2.16 0.56 -16.38
N PRO A 203 -0.90 0.37 -16.78
CA PRO A 203 -0.43 -0.87 -17.39
C PRO A 203 -0.24 -1.98 -16.36
N PHE A 204 -0.51 -3.22 -16.79
CA PHE A 204 -0.13 -4.40 -16.05
C PHE A 204 1.38 -4.67 -16.19
N ASN A 205 2.07 -4.88 -15.07
CA ASN A 205 3.51 -5.10 -15.07
C ASN A 205 3.94 -6.57 -15.16
N GLY A 206 2.98 -7.51 -15.17
CA GLY A 206 3.28 -8.93 -15.28
C GLY A 206 3.80 -9.60 -14.01
N ILE A 207 3.86 -8.88 -12.88
CA ILE A 207 4.42 -9.35 -11.62
C ILE A 207 3.30 -9.86 -10.71
N ILE A 208 3.57 -10.92 -9.94
CA ILE A 208 2.81 -11.25 -8.73
C ILE A 208 3.57 -10.59 -7.58
N GLY A 209 3.05 -9.45 -7.09
CA GLY A 209 3.84 -8.55 -6.25
C GLY A 209 3.62 -8.73 -4.76
N GLN A 210 2.39 -9.00 -4.34
CA GLN A 210 2.04 -8.99 -2.93
C GLN A 210 1.10 -10.14 -2.56
N TYR A 211 1.15 -10.50 -1.29
CA TYR A 211 0.15 -11.32 -0.63
C TYR A 211 -0.89 -10.40 0.02
N LYS A 212 -2.15 -10.58 -0.33
CA LYS A 212 -3.28 -9.90 0.30
C LYS A 212 -3.80 -10.73 1.46
N GLY A 213 -3.71 -10.21 2.67
CA GLY A 213 -4.37 -10.81 3.84
C GLY A 213 -5.89 -10.70 3.70
N VAL A 214 -6.60 -11.81 3.91
CA VAL A 214 -8.07 -11.84 3.94
C VAL A 214 -8.51 -12.45 5.26
N HIS A 215 -9.20 -11.67 6.09
CA HIS A 215 -9.60 -12.07 7.44
C HIS A 215 -10.83 -11.27 7.92
N SER A 216 -11.47 -11.76 9.01
CA SER A 216 -12.71 -11.18 9.55
C SER A 216 -12.58 -9.75 10.11
N ASP A 217 -11.36 -9.33 10.43
CA ASP A 217 -11.08 -8.02 11.03
C ASP A 217 -10.75 -6.92 10.01
N GLN A 218 -10.85 -7.22 8.72
CA GLN A 218 -10.68 -6.20 7.67
C GLN A 218 -11.79 -5.16 7.72
N LEU A 219 -11.43 -3.91 7.44
CA LEU A 219 -12.37 -2.79 7.38
C LEU A 219 -13.54 -3.07 6.41
N ASN A 220 -13.23 -3.60 5.24
CA ASN A 220 -14.24 -3.94 4.22
C ASN A 220 -15.26 -4.98 4.71
N VAL A 221 -14.84 -5.96 5.51
CA VAL A 221 -15.72 -6.99 6.07
C VAL A 221 -16.57 -6.43 7.20
N ARG A 222 -16.01 -5.55 8.04
CA ARG A 222 -16.74 -4.86 9.10
C ARG A 222 -17.80 -3.91 8.55
N GLU A 223 -17.48 -3.18 7.49
CA GLU A 223 -18.40 -2.23 6.85
C GLU A 223 -19.55 -2.94 6.15
N THR A 224 -19.30 -4.10 5.53
CA THR A 224 -20.37 -4.90 4.87
C THR A 224 -21.29 -5.63 5.86
N SER A 225 -20.83 -5.89 7.09
CA SER A 225 -21.66 -6.47 8.15
C SER A 225 -22.61 -5.45 8.80
N ASN A 226 -22.28 -4.17 8.72
CA ASN A 226 -23.20 -3.06 9.03
C ASN A 226 -23.96 -2.69 7.73
N LYS A 227 -25.12 -3.28 7.54
CA LYS A 227 -25.95 -3.22 6.31
C LYS A 227 -26.39 -1.83 5.81
N ASP A 228 -25.93 -0.73 6.39
CA ASP A 228 -26.36 0.63 6.05
C ASP A 228 -25.33 1.49 5.31
N THR A 229 -24.16 0.95 4.99
CA THR A 229 -23.15 1.69 4.21
C THR A 229 -22.68 0.92 2.98
N MET A 230 -23.59 0.63 2.06
CA MET A 230 -23.21 0.44 0.66
C MET A 230 -22.71 1.80 0.15
N TYR A 231 -21.41 1.94 -0.03
CA TYR A 231 -20.84 3.08 -0.74
C TYR A 231 -21.48 3.18 -2.12
N ASN A 232 -22.35 4.15 -2.27
CA ASN A 232 -22.90 4.49 -3.56
C ASN A 232 -21.77 5.17 -4.35
N VAL A 233 -21.15 4.45 -5.27
CA VAL A 233 -20.12 4.95 -6.21
C VAL A 233 -20.59 6.18 -7.00
N ARG A 234 -21.87 6.58 -6.86
CA ARG A 234 -22.50 7.72 -7.51
C ARG A 234 -22.21 9.08 -6.87
N ASP A 235 -21.66 9.12 -5.65
CA ASP A 235 -21.48 10.37 -4.91
C ASP A 235 -20.03 10.94 -4.97
N ILE A 236 -19.18 10.38 -5.82
CA ILE A 236 -17.88 10.97 -6.11
C ILE A 236 -18.09 12.07 -7.15
N PRO A 237 -17.66 13.32 -6.88
CA PRO A 237 -17.79 14.38 -7.85
C PRO A 237 -17.15 13.95 -9.16
N HIS A 238 -17.92 13.98 -10.25
CA HIS A 238 -17.40 13.79 -11.60
C HIS A 238 -16.29 14.81 -11.82
N ILE A 239 -15.05 14.37 -11.79
CA ILE A 239 -13.94 15.13 -12.34
C ILE A 239 -14.08 14.97 -13.86
N PRO A 240 -14.38 16.04 -14.61
CA PRO A 240 -14.49 15.93 -16.07
C PRO A 240 -13.15 15.48 -16.64
N LEU A 241 -13.21 14.51 -17.54
CA LEU A 241 -12.06 14.04 -18.33
C LEU A 241 -11.53 15.15 -19.23
#